data_8f9c1df3c542049d11571424de9eacf7
#
_entry.id   8f9c1df3c542049d11571424de9eacf7
#
_cell.length_a   1.000
_cell.length_b   1.000
_cell.length_c   1.000
_cell.angle_alpha   90.00
_cell.angle_beta   90.00
_cell.angle_gamma   90.00
#
_symmetry.space_group_name_H-M   'P 1'
#
loop_
_entity.id
_entity.type
_entity.pdbx_description
1 polymer ?
#
loop_
_entity_poly.entity_id
_entity_poly.type
_entity_poly.pdbx_seq_one_letter_code
_entity_poly.pdbx_strand_id
1 'polypeptide(L)'
;IKTDKAPASTSPVSQGTKGAGMVFIGGQMPRDMTTGKIVEGAINQARLSLKHCITILQEAGSNVEDVLLAVVYMTDLSQKDAVNLAFSEVFGDMPPTRNLVEVSDIGEGTIVEIALTAIAH
;
A
#
# COMPACT_ATOMS: atom_id res chain seq x y z
N ILE A 1 0.61 -8.25 13.01
CA ILE A 1 1.91 -7.85 12.44
C ILE A 1 2.19 -6.41 12.82
N LYS A 2 3.38 -6.17 13.27
CA LYS A 2 3.80 -4.84 13.69
C LYS A 2 5.26 -4.62 13.32
N THR A 3 5.56 -3.48 12.71
CA THR A 3 6.94 -3.08 12.41
C THR A 3 7.09 -1.57 12.61
N ASP A 4 8.26 -1.15 13.09
CA ASP A 4 8.60 0.27 13.19
C ASP A 4 9.19 0.83 11.89
N LYS A 5 9.31 0.00 10.85
CA LYS A 5 9.82 0.39 9.53
C LYS A 5 8.71 0.91 8.59
N ALA A 6 7.46 0.87 9.03
CA ALA A 6 6.31 1.44 8.34
C ALA A 6 5.52 2.31 9.32
N PRO A 7 4.64 3.22 8.83
CA PRO A 7 3.92 4.13 9.72
C PRO A 7 3.06 3.39 10.75
N ALA A 8 3.12 3.83 12.00
CA ALA A 8 2.21 3.38 13.04
C ALA A 8 0.87 4.08 12.85
N SER A 9 -0.23 3.33 13.05
CA SER A 9 -1.57 3.92 13.07
C SER A 9 -1.89 4.46 14.46
N THR A 10 -2.58 5.60 14.51
CA THR A 10 -3.18 6.11 15.75
C THR A 10 -4.55 5.51 16.01
N SER A 11 -5.12 4.83 15.03
CA SER A 11 -6.39 4.11 15.13
C SER A 11 -6.16 2.70 15.71
N PRO A 12 -7.19 2.07 16.31
CA PRO A 12 -7.05 0.73 16.89
C PRO A 12 -7.09 -0.36 15.80
N VAL A 13 -6.10 -0.34 14.91
CA VAL A 13 -5.97 -1.28 13.79
C VAL A 13 -4.56 -1.81 13.70
N SER A 14 -4.40 -3.01 13.15
CA SER A 14 -3.11 -3.60 12.85
C SER A 14 -2.60 -3.13 11.49
N GLN A 15 -1.29 -3.02 11.34
CA GLN A 15 -0.68 -2.75 10.02
C GLN A 15 -0.99 -3.88 9.05
N GLY A 16 -0.95 -5.11 9.53
CA GLY A 16 -1.31 -6.30 8.77
C GLY A 16 -1.69 -7.45 9.70
N THR A 17 -2.36 -8.44 9.16
CA THR A 17 -2.78 -9.64 9.88
C THR A 17 -2.51 -10.88 9.05
N LYS A 18 -2.36 -12.03 9.72
CA LYS A 18 -2.16 -13.35 9.08
C LYS A 18 -3.23 -14.31 9.54
N GLY A 19 -3.72 -15.13 8.64
CA GLY A 19 -4.67 -16.18 8.98
C GLY A 19 -5.05 -16.99 7.75
N ALA A 20 -5.35 -18.27 7.94
CA ALA A 20 -5.82 -19.17 6.90
C ALA A 20 -4.93 -19.18 5.64
N GLY A 21 -3.60 -19.11 5.83
CA GLY A 21 -2.65 -19.10 4.71
C GLY A 21 -2.56 -17.76 3.97
N MET A 22 -3.10 -16.69 4.54
CA MET A 22 -3.15 -15.37 3.90
C MET A 22 -2.54 -14.29 4.78
N VAL A 23 -2.01 -13.26 4.13
CA VAL A 23 -1.58 -12.00 4.77
C VAL A 23 -2.44 -10.88 4.22
N PHE A 24 -2.97 -10.07 5.13
CA PHE A 24 -3.78 -8.89 4.78
C PHE A 24 -3.03 -7.65 5.26
N ILE A 25 -2.66 -6.78 4.34
CA ILE A 25 -2.01 -5.51 4.65
C ILE A 25 -3.05 -4.40 4.56
N GLY A 26 -3.26 -3.71 5.68
CA GLY A 26 -4.20 -2.58 5.72
C GLY A 26 -3.74 -1.43 4.83
N GLY A 27 -4.67 -0.59 4.43
CA GLY A 27 -4.37 0.57 3.59
C GLY A 27 -3.26 1.42 4.18
N GLN A 28 -2.23 1.69 3.40
CA GLN A 28 -1.06 2.44 3.84
C GLN A 28 -1.07 3.85 3.28
N MET A 29 -1.09 4.82 4.16
CA MET A 29 -0.93 6.23 3.79
C MET A 29 0.51 6.47 3.34
N PRO A 30 0.72 7.33 2.33
CA PRO A 30 2.07 7.65 1.83
C PRO A 30 2.78 8.66 2.75
N ARG A 31 3.00 8.23 3.99
CA ARG A 31 3.60 9.06 5.04
C ARG A 31 5.10 8.84 5.10
N ASP A 32 5.86 9.92 4.99
CA ASP A 32 7.31 9.88 5.14
C ASP A 32 7.67 9.52 6.59
N MET A 33 8.55 8.53 6.76
CA MET A 33 8.93 8.02 8.09
C MET A 33 9.81 9.01 8.86
N THR A 34 10.47 9.92 8.18
CA THR A 34 11.36 10.92 8.80
C THR A 34 10.56 12.14 9.24
N THR A 35 9.71 12.69 8.37
CA THR A 35 8.99 13.93 8.63
C THR A 35 7.62 13.72 9.27
N GLY A 36 7.05 12.53 9.14
CA GLY A 36 5.69 12.22 9.56
C GLY A 36 4.61 12.82 8.67
N LYS A 37 4.98 13.42 7.55
CA LYS A 37 4.06 14.10 6.64
C LYS A 37 3.76 13.25 5.41
N ILE A 38 2.60 13.49 4.80
CA ILE A 38 2.24 12.88 3.52
C ILE A 38 3.13 13.50 2.44
N VAL A 39 3.75 12.66 1.61
CA VAL A 39 4.60 13.13 0.50
C VAL A 39 3.73 13.74 -0.60
N GLU A 40 4.28 14.65 -1.37
CA GLU A 40 3.56 15.34 -2.43
C GLU A 40 3.63 14.60 -3.76
N GLY A 41 2.58 14.70 -4.53
CA GLY A 41 2.49 14.18 -5.88
C GLY A 41 2.04 12.71 -5.94
N ALA A 42 1.21 12.40 -6.93
CA ALA A 42 0.61 11.08 -7.06
C ALA A 42 1.65 9.97 -7.23
N ILE A 43 2.71 10.20 -8.01
CA ILE A 43 3.75 9.19 -8.22
C ILE A 43 4.53 8.89 -6.92
N ASN A 44 4.89 9.91 -6.17
CA ASN A 44 5.59 9.73 -4.90
C ASN A 44 4.68 9.05 -3.87
N GLN A 45 3.41 9.41 -3.86
CA GLN A 45 2.43 8.78 -2.97
C GLN A 45 2.22 7.31 -3.31
N ALA A 46 2.06 6.97 -4.58
CA ALA A 46 1.89 5.60 -5.02
C ALA A 46 3.12 4.75 -4.66
N ARG A 47 4.31 5.26 -4.94
CA ARG A 47 5.56 4.56 -4.61
C ARG A 47 5.71 4.32 -3.11
N LEU A 48 5.44 5.32 -2.30
CA LEU A 48 5.64 5.21 -0.85
C LEU A 48 4.58 4.34 -0.18
N SER A 49 3.30 4.51 -0.56
CA SER A 49 2.23 3.64 -0.06
C SER A 49 2.54 2.17 -0.36
N LEU A 50 2.93 1.87 -1.58
CA LEU A 50 3.29 0.52 -2.00
C LEU A 50 4.51 -0.01 -1.26
N LYS A 51 5.53 0.83 -1.05
CA LYS A 51 6.72 0.48 -0.27
C LYS A 51 6.36 0.13 1.17
N HIS A 52 5.48 0.90 1.81
CA HIS A 52 5.03 0.59 3.17
C HIS A 52 4.30 -0.74 3.23
N CYS A 53 3.42 -1.01 2.25
CA CYS A 53 2.75 -2.31 2.16
C CYS A 53 3.76 -3.45 2.08
N ILE A 54 4.77 -3.32 1.23
CA ILE A 54 5.79 -4.36 1.04
C ILE A 54 6.64 -4.54 2.29
N THR A 55 6.97 -3.45 2.97
CA THR A 55 7.71 -3.51 4.24
C THR A 55 6.96 -4.35 5.27
N ILE A 56 5.66 -4.13 5.43
CA ILE A 56 4.82 -4.89 6.35
C ILE A 56 4.69 -6.35 5.88
N LEU A 57 4.56 -6.55 4.58
CA LEU A 57 4.47 -7.86 3.96
C LEU A 57 5.72 -8.70 4.26
N GLN A 58 6.90 -8.11 4.14
CA GLN A 58 8.17 -8.77 4.42
C GLN A 58 8.32 -9.09 5.92
N GLU A 59 7.84 -8.22 6.79
CA GLU A 59 7.78 -8.49 8.23
C GLU A 59 6.91 -9.70 8.54
N ALA A 60 5.90 -9.95 7.73
CA ALA A 60 5.02 -11.11 7.84
C ALA A 60 5.64 -12.40 7.25
N GLY A 61 6.82 -12.32 6.65
CA GLY A 61 7.48 -13.46 6.00
C GLY A 61 7.00 -13.72 4.57
N SER A 62 6.31 -12.77 3.97
CA SER A 62 5.83 -12.85 2.59
C SER A 62 6.62 -11.89 1.69
N ASN A 63 6.40 -11.94 0.40
CA ASN A 63 7.16 -11.13 -0.58
C ASN A 63 6.27 -10.63 -1.71
N VAL A 64 6.84 -9.78 -2.55
CA VAL A 64 6.15 -9.16 -3.70
C VAL A 64 5.51 -10.20 -4.61
N GLU A 65 6.20 -11.30 -4.90
CA GLU A 65 5.69 -12.38 -5.76
C GLU A 65 4.50 -13.13 -5.15
N ASP A 66 4.26 -12.98 -3.86
CA ASP A 66 3.15 -13.62 -3.16
C ASP A 66 1.87 -12.79 -3.19
N VAL A 67 1.92 -11.56 -3.68
CA VAL A 67 0.77 -10.66 -3.70
C VAL A 67 -0.27 -11.14 -4.72
N LEU A 68 -1.51 -11.32 -4.25
CA LEU A 68 -2.62 -11.81 -5.07
C LEU A 68 -3.56 -10.68 -5.49
N LEU A 69 -3.78 -9.72 -4.60
CA LEU A 69 -4.73 -8.63 -4.83
C LEU A 69 -4.18 -7.33 -4.26
N ALA A 70 -4.30 -6.27 -5.03
CA ALA A 70 -4.09 -4.90 -4.57
C ALA A 70 -5.40 -4.13 -4.69
N VAL A 71 -5.73 -3.35 -3.66
CA VAL A 71 -6.83 -2.39 -3.72
C VAL A 71 -6.23 -1.00 -3.62
N VAL A 72 -6.52 -0.17 -4.61
CA VAL A 72 -6.01 1.21 -4.69
C VAL A 72 -7.17 2.17 -4.53
N TYR A 73 -7.06 3.04 -3.54
CA TYR A 73 -8.01 4.13 -3.29
C TYR A 73 -7.40 5.43 -3.81
N MET A 74 -8.13 6.15 -4.66
CA MET A 74 -7.66 7.42 -5.21
C MET A 74 -8.73 8.50 -5.05
N THR A 75 -8.28 9.71 -4.77
CA THR A 75 -9.19 10.89 -4.76
C THR A 75 -9.26 11.57 -6.13
N ASP A 76 -8.37 11.23 -7.05
CA ASP A 76 -8.30 11.84 -8.39
C ASP A 76 -7.87 10.79 -9.43
N LEU A 77 -8.83 10.20 -10.13
CA LEU A 77 -8.56 9.16 -11.13
C LEU A 77 -7.81 9.68 -12.36
N SER A 78 -7.75 11.00 -12.57
CA SER A 78 -6.94 11.55 -13.68
C SER A 78 -5.45 11.25 -13.51
N GLN A 79 -5.02 10.87 -12.31
CA GLN A 79 -3.63 10.55 -11.99
C GLN A 79 -3.34 9.05 -11.94
N LYS A 80 -4.20 8.23 -12.51
CA LYS A 80 -4.04 6.77 -12.55
C LYS A 80 -2.71 6.33 -13.17
N ASP A 81 -2.17 7.07 -14.13
CA ASP A 81 -0.90 6.72 -14.76
C ASP A 81 0.26 6.66 -13.77
N ALA A 82 0.23 7.48 -12.73
CA ALA A 82 1.24 7.44 -11.67
C ALA A 82 1.18 6.11 -10.90
N VAL A 83 -0.02 5.62 -10.61
CA VAL A 83 -0.20 4.32 -9.96
C VAL A 83 0.27 3.19 -10.87
N ASN A 84 -0.07 3.25 -12.16
CA ASN A 84 0.38 2.25 -13.13
C ASN A 84 1.91 2.17 -13.19
N LEU A 85 2.58 3.32 -13.19
CA LEU A 85 4.04 3.36 -13.22
C LEU A 85 4.64 2.71 -11.95
N ALA A 86 4.13 3.06 -10.77
CA ALA A 86 4.59 2.47 -9.51
C ALA A 86 4.40 0.96 -9.49
N PHE A 87 3.27 0.46 -9.98
CA PHE A 87 2.99 -0.97 -10.07
C PHE A 87 3.94 -1.69 -11.03
N SER A 88 4.22 -1.09 -12.19
CA SER A 88 5.19 -1.65 -13.14
C SER A 88 6.58 -1.77 -12.53
N GLU A 89 7.01 -0.76 -11.77
CA GLU A 89 8.32 -0.75 -11.12
C GLU A 89 8.45 -1.88 -10.09
N VAL A 90 7.38 -2.19 -9.37
CA VAL A 90 7.41 -3.17 -8.27
C VAL A 90 7.12 -4.59 -8.74
N PHE A 91 6.10 -4.79 -9.57
CA PHE A 91 5.60 -6.12 -9.93
C PHE A 91 6.12 -6.62 -11.27
N GLY A 92 6.61 -5.75 -12.14
CA GLY A 92 7.15 -6.15 -13.44
C GLY A 92 6.13 -6.93 -14.28
N ASP A 93 6.53 -8.11 -14.74
CA ASP A 93 5.72 -8.95 -15.63
C ASP A 93 4.68 -9.80 -14.91
N MET A 94 4.65 -9.78 -13.58
CA MET A 94 3.74 -10.60 -12.78
C MET A 94 2.91 -9.76 -11.81
N PRO A 95 2.07 -8.84 -12.32
CA PRO A 95 1.26 -8.00 -11.45
C PRO A 95 0.15 -8.80 -10.77
N PRO A 96 -0.25 -8.40 -9.56
CA PRO A 96 -1.45 -8.96 -8.92
C PRO A 96 -2.71 -8.48 -9.64
N THR A 97 -3.85 -9.07 -9.31
CA THR A 97 -5.13 -8.44 -9.63
C THR A 97 -5.23 -7.12 -8.87
N ARG A 98 -5.95 -6.16 -9.41
CA ARG A 98 -6.09 -4.85 -8.80
C ARG A 98 -7.49 -4.30 -8.96
N ASN A 99 -8.06 -3.81 -7.86
CA ASN A 99 -9.24 -2.96 -7.88
C ASN A 99 -8.79 -1.53 -7.60
N LEU A 100 -9.13 -0.61 -8.49
CA LEU A 100 -8.82 0.80 -8.33
C LEU A 100 -10.14 1.56 -8.29
N VAL A 101 -10.38 2.27 -7.18
CA VAL A 101 -11.65 2.95 -6.94
C VAL A 101 -11.40 4.40 -6.57
N GLU A 102 -12.30 5.29 -7.01
CA GLU A 102 -12.29 6.67 -6.58
C GLU A 102 -13.05 6.80 -5.26
N VAL A 103 -12.46 7.55 -4.34
CA VAL A 103 -13.08 7.88 -3.05
C VAL A 103 -13.10 9.39 -2.88
N SER A 104 -14.02 9.88 -2.04
CA SER A 104 -14.19 11.33 -1.86
C SER A 104 -13.04 11.96 -1.09
N ASP A 105 -12.44 11.22 -0.14
CA ASP A 105 -11.37 11.74 0.71
C ASP A 105 -10.63 10.58 1.36
N ILE A 106 -9.33 10.76 1.58
CA ILE A 106 -8.48 9.79 2.31
C ILE A 106 -7.94 10.46 3.59
N GLY A 107 -7.92 11.78 3.61
CA GLY A 107 -7.36 12.57 4.70
C GLY A 107 -6.01 13.17 4.33
N GLU A 108 -5.70 14.31 4.95
CA GLU A 108 -4.41 15.00 4.84
C GLU A 108 -4.00 15.33 3.38
N GLY A 109 -4.98 15.50 2.49
CA GLY A 109 -4.69 15.78 1.08
C GLY A 109 -4.11 14.60 0.30
N THR A 110 -4.26 13.40 0.81
CA THR A 110 -3.74 12.18 0.18
C THR A 110 -4.50 11.86 -1.10
N ILE A 111 -3.76 11.53 -2.16
CA ILE A 111 -4.31 11.16 -3.47
C ILE A 111 -4.39 9.64 -3.63
N VAL A 112 -3.44 8.90 -3.06
CA VAL A 112 -3.32 7.45 -3.25
C VAL A 112 -3.11 6.73 -1.92
N GLU A 113 -3.89 5.67 -1.70
CA GLU A 113 -3.70 4.73 -0.60
C GLU A 113 -3.84 3.30 -1.13
N ILE A 114 -2.97 2.39 -0.72
CA ILE A 114 -2.93 1.03 -1.26
C ILE A 114 -3.01 0.01 -0.11
N ALA A 115 -3.81 -1.04 -0.33
CA ALA A 115 -3.89 -2.22 0.53
C ALA A 115 -3.54 -3.47 -0.28
N LEU A 116 -2.95 -4.47 0.35
CA LEU A 116 -2.54 -5.71 -0.33
C LEU A 116 -3.08 -6.95 0.38
N THR A 117 -3.33 -8.00 -0.40
CA THR A 117 -3.59 -9.35 0.09
C THR A 117 -2.58 -10.29 -0.56
N ALA A 118 -1.95 -11.16 0.23
CA ALA A 118 -0.88 -12.03 -0.24
C ALA A 118 -0.96 -13.41 0.40
N ILE A 119 -0.16 -14.35 -0.10
CA ILE A 119 -0.01 -15.67 0.48
C ILE A 119 0.94 -15.57 1.68
N ALA A 120 0.57 -16.21 2.79
CA ALA A 120 1.43 -16.37 3.96
C ALA A 120 2.24 -17.66 3.84
N HIS A 121 3.48 -17.60 4.30
CA HIS A 121 4.36 -18.78 4.40
C HIS A 121 4.63 -19.18 5.84
#